data_e4e6e3738ca08820f85e7c80da015f86
#
_entry.id   e4e6e3738ca08820f85e7c80da015f86
#
_cell.length_a   1.000
_cell.length_b   1.000
_cell.length_c   1.000
_cell.angle_alpha   90.00
_cell.angle_beta   90.00
_cell.angle_gamma   90.00
#
_symmetry.space_group_name_H-M   'P 1'
#
loop_
_entity.id
_entity.type
_entity.pdbx_description
1 polymer ?
#
loop_
_entity_poly.entity_id
_entity_poly.type
_entity_poly.pdbx_seq_one_letter_code
_entity_poly.pdbx_strand_id
1 'polypeptide(L)'
;LIADAGLVGLPNAGKSTFLATVSAAKPKIADYPFTTLHPNLGVVRAGSSDFVLADIPGLIEGAHEGAGLGDRFLGHVERCRVLLHLVDATSETVAEDYRVIRRELKAYSPELATKKEIVALSKCDALDDATLAERFEELKEAARKKPLTLSAVSGQGVKDALFALAREIHRKDTEENAGDISE
;
A
#
# COMPACT_ATOMS: atom_id res chain seq x y z
N LEU A 1 9.03 3.70 -15.23
CA LEU A 1 9.19 3.06 -13.92
C LEU A 1 8.01 2.16 -13.61
N ILE A 2 8.30 0.94 -13.22
CA ILE A 2 7.31 -0.04 -12.77
C ILE A 2 7.39 -0.10 -11.25
N ALA A 3 6.25 -0.04 -10.57
CA ALA A 3 6.21 -0.14 -9.12
C ALA A 3 6.44 -1.57 -8.66
N ASP A 4 7.27 -1.75 -7.65
CA ASP A 4 7.49 -3.02 -6.97
C ASP A 4 6.45 -3.26 -5.87
N ALA A 5 5.97 -2.18 -5.26
CA ALA A 5 4.97 -2.19 -4.21
C ALA A 5 3.96 -1.06 -4.42
N GLY A 6 2.73 -1.29 -3.99
CA GLY A 6 1.65 -0.31 -4.08
C GLY A 6 1.10 0.09 -2.72
N LEU A 7 0.82 1.39 -2.55
CA LEU A 7 0.10 1.92 -1.40
C LEU A 7 -1.39 1.97 -1.70
N VAL A 8 -2.19 1.40 -0.85
CA VAL A 8 -3.65 1.47 -0.92
C VAL A 8 -4.23 1.95 0.40
N GLY A 9 -5.40 2.55 0.35
CA GLY A 9 -6.09 3.07 1.52
C GLY A 9 -7.03 4.20 1.14
N LEU A 10 -7.90 4.58 2.05
CA LEU A 10 -8.78 5.73 1.87
C LEU A 10 -7.96 7.03 1.75
N PRO A 11 -8.54 8.10 1.16
CA PRO A 11 -7.80 9.36 0.96
C PRO A 11 -7.15 9.93 2.23
N ASN A 12 -7.74 9.70 3.41
CA ASN A 12 -7.21 10.21 4.69
C ASN A 12 -6.18 9.29 5.34
N ALA A 13 -5.88 8.15 4.76
CA ALA A 13 -5.03 7.13 5.39
C ALA A 13 -3.56 7.56 5.54
N GLY A 14 -3.17 8.67 4.91
CA GLY A 14 -1.80 9.19 5.00
C GLY A 14 -0.85 8.65 3.95
N LYS A 15 -1.36 8.15 2.83
CA LYS A 15 -0.55 7.57 1.76
C LYS A 15 0.48 8.56 1.19
N SER A 16 0.06 9.78 0.85
CA SER A 16 0.95 10.80 0.30
C SER A 16 2.03 11.22 1.29
N THR A 17 1.67 11.38 2.56
CA THR A 17 2.62 11.70 3.63
C THR A 17 3.63 10.58 3.83
N PHE A 18 3.17 9.35 3.85
CA PHE A 18 4.03 8.18 3.98
C PHE A 18 5.02 8.11 2.80
N LEU A 19 4.53 8.22 1.58
CA LEU A 19 5.36 8.18 0.39
C LEU A 19 6.43 9.28 0.40
N ALA A 20 6.06 10.51 0.75
CA ALA A 20 6.99 11.64 0.85
C ALA A 20 8.06 11.40 1.92
N THR A 21 7.67 10.80 3.05
CA THR A 21 8.58 10.53 4.17
C THR A 21 9.62 9.46 3.84
N VAL A 22 9.22 8.40 3.13
CA VAL A 22 10.09 7.25 2.86
C VAL A 22 10.88 7.33 1.57
N SER A 23 10.52 8.24 0.67
CA SER A 23 11.20 8.39 -0.61
C SER A 23 12.58 9.03 -0.44
N ALA A 24 13.58 8.50 -1.14
CA ALA A 24 14.95 9.00 -1.12
C ALA A 24 15.07 10.41 -1.71
N ALA A 25 14.17 10.73 -2.65
CA ALA A 25 14.01 12.06 -3.23
C ALA A 25 12.52 12.38 -3.27
N LYS A 26 12.16 13.61 -3.63
CA LYS A 26 10.75 14.01 -3.76
C LYS A 26 10.02 13.04 -4.71
N PRO A 27 8.84 12.50 -4.32
CA PRO A 27 8.07 11.63 -5.20
C PRO A 27 7.73 12.33 -6.52
N LYS A 28 7.72 11.55 -7.59
CA LYS A 28 7.41 12.04 -8.94
C LYS A 28 6.03 11.53 -9.35
N ILE A 29 5.28 12.41 -10.02
CA ILE A 29 4.02 12.03 -10.64
C ILE A 29 4.34 11.24 -11.91
N ALA A 30 3.81 10.02 -12.02
CA ALA A 30 3.95 9.24 -13.23
C ALA A 30 3.03 9.82 -14.32
N ASP A 31 3.60 10.15 -15.45
CA ASP A 31 2.86 10.72 -16.58
C ASP A 31 2.46 9.62 -17.56
N TYR A 32 1.30 9.01 -17.30
CA TYR A 32 0.71 8.02 -18.20
C TYR A 32 -0.33 8.71 -19.09
N PRO A 33 -0.06 8.87 -20.39
CA PRO A 33 -0.97 9.62 -21.27
C PRO A 33 -2.31 8.94 -21.53
N PHE A 34 -2.42 7.68 -21.14
CA PHE A 34 -3.64 6.87 -21.35
C PHE A 34 -4.61 6.90 -20.15
N THR A 35 -4.33 7.70 -19.11
CA THR A 35 -5.21 7.81 -17.93
C THR A 35 -5.28 9.26 -17.45
N THR A 36 -6.38 9.59 -16.79
CA THR A 36 -6.56 10.88 -16.11
C THR A 36 -6.06 10.85 -14.66
N LEU A 37 -5.76 9.67 -14.12
CA LEU A 37 -5.22 9.48 -12.78
C LEU A 37 -3.75 9.11 -12.88
N HIS A 38 -2.91 9.86 -12.18
CA HIS A 38 -1.45 9.71 -12.24
C HIS A 38 -0.93 9.36 -10.85
N PRO A 39 -0.37 8.14 -10.65
CA PRO A 39 0.18 7.77 -9.36
C PRO A 39 1.45 8.57 -9.06
N ASN A 40 1.68 8.82 -7.78
CA ASN A 40 2.97 9.30 -7.30
C ASN A 40 3.89 8.10 -7.09
N LEU A 41 5.12 8.20 -7.57
CA LEU A 41 6.14 7.17 -7.43
C LEU A 41 7.29 7.67 -6.59
N GLY A 42 7.77 6.84 -5.67
CA GLY A 42 8.94 7.14 -4.87
C GLY A 42 9.93 5.97 -4.88
N VAL A 43 11.22 6.28 -4.96
CA VAL A 43 12.28 5.30 -4.75
C VAL A 43 12.55 5.21 -3.26
N VAL A 44 12.46 4.01 -2.72
CA VAL A 44 12.58 3.74 -1.29
C VAL A 44 13.81 2.89 -1.04
N ARG A 45 14.57 3.25 0.00
CA ARG A 45 15.72 2.46 0.46
C ARG A 45 15.38 1.76 1.75
N ALA A 46 15.57 0.43 1.76
CA ALA A 46 15.41 -0.40 2.94
C ALA A 46 16.70 -1.19 3.15
N GLY A 47 17.61 -0.66 3.96
CA GLY A 47 18.96 -1.20 4.10
C GLY A 47 19.75 -1.06 2.80
N SER A 48 20.18 -2.19 2.24
CA SER A 48 20.91 -2.25 0.96
C SER A 48 19.98 -2.41 -0.26
N SER A 49 18.68 -2.48 -0.05
CA SER A 49 17.70 -2.72 -1.12
C SER A 49 16.98 -1.43 -1.50
N ASP A 50 16.82 -1.20 -2.79
CA ASP A 50 15.99 -0.12 -3.32
C ASP A 50 14.78 -0.73 -4.02
N PHE A 51 13.62 -0.11 -3.85
CA PHE A 51 12.42 -0.48 -4.60
C PHE A 51 11.55 0.75 -4.90
N VAL A 52 10.65 0.61 -5.84
CA VAL A 52 9.73 1.67 -6.24
C VAL A 52 8.37 1.43 -5.58
N LEU A 53 7.89 2.43 -4.86
CA LEU A 53 6.60 2.43 -4.20
C LEU A 53 5.67 3.40 -4.93
N ALA A 54 4.49 2.93 -5.29
CA ALA A 54 3.48 3.74 -5.97
C ALA A 54 2.27 3.97 -5.07
N ASP A 55 1.81 5.22 -4.98
CA ASP A 55 0.50 5.52 -4.44
C ASP A 55 -0.54 5.17 -5.52
N ILE A 56 -1.43 4.22 -5.24
CA ILE A 56 -2.46 3.82 -6.18
C ILE A 56 -3.68 4.72 -5.99
N PRO A 57 -3.94 5.67 -6.91
CA PRO A 57 -5.03 6.62 -6.75
C PRO A 57 -6.37 6.01 -7.08
N GLY A 58 -7.44 6.65 -6.61
CA GLY A 58 -8.80 6.36 -7.05
C GLY A 58 -9.47 5.15 -6.41
N LEU A 59 -8.80 4.47 -5.45
CA LEU A 59 -9.43 3.39 -4.69
C LEU A 59 -10.24 3.97 -3.54
N ILE A 60 -11.47 4.37 -3.84
CA ILE A 60 -12.47 4.84 -2.88
C ILE A 60 -13.79 4.14 -3.19
N GLU A 61 -14.74 4.23 -2.29
CA GLU A 61 -16.06 3.63 -2.49
C GLU A 61 -16.68 4.11 -3.82
N GLY A 62 -17.05 3.15 -4.67
CA GLY A 62 -17.61 3.44 -5.99
C GLY A 62 -16.60 3.83 -7.07
N ALA A 63 -15.31 3.86 -6.77
CA ALA A 63 -14.30 4.29 -7.73
C ALA A 63 -14.21 3.41 -8.98
N HIS A 64 -14.52 2.12 -8.86
CA HIS A 64 -14.51 1.19 -9.98
C HIS A 64 -15.61 1.51 -11.02
N GLU A 65 -16.62 2.27 -10.65
CA GLU A 65 -17.70 2.73 -11.54
C GLU A 65 -17.29 3.96 -12.35
N GLY A 66 -16.19 4.61 -11.96
CA GLY A 66 -15.69 5.80 -12.62
C GLY A 66 -14.71 5.49 -13.75
N ALA A 67 -14.68 6.34 -14.77
CA ALA A 67 -13.85 6.19 -15.96
C ALA A 67 -12.46 6.81 -15.79
N GLY A 68 -11.76 6.55 -14.69
CA GLY A 68 -10.49 7.22 -14.41
C GLY A 68 -9.25 6.40 -14.72
N LEU A 69 -9.36 5.08 -14.67
CA LEU A 69 -8.22 4.16 -14.79
C LEU A 69 -8.44 3.22 -15.98
N GLY A 70 -7.62 3.32 -16.98
CA GLY A 70 -7.69 2.45 -18.14
C GLY A 70 -7.02 1.08 -17.91
N ASP A 71 -7.28 0.13 -18.80
CA ASP A 71 -6.70 -1.22 -18.74
C ASP A 71 -5.18 -1.22 -18.71
N ARG A 72 -4.54 -0.26 -19.39
CA ARG A 72 -3.08 -0.12 -19.38
C ARG A 72 -2.55 0.29 -18.01
N PHE A 73 -3.27 1.17 -17.31
CA PHE A 73 -2.90 1.56 -15.96
C PHE A 73 -2.99 0.36 -15.02
N LEU A 74 -4.07 -0.41 -15.10
CA LEU A 74 -4.22 -1.65 -14.37
C LEU A 74 -3.07 -2.61 -14.63
N GLY A 75 -2.69 -2.80 -15.88
CA GLY A 75 -1.57 -3.66 -16.26
C GLY A 75 -0.26 -3.24 -15.62
N HIS A 76 -0.02 -1.93 -15.45
CA HIS A 76 1.16 -1.42 -14.77
C HIS A 76 1.10 -1.66 -13.26
N VAL A 77 -0.05 -1.42 -12.63
CA VAL A 77 -0.24 -1.59 -11.18
C VAL A 77 -0.23 -3.06 -10.79
N GLU A 78 -0.78 -3.93 -11.62
CA GLU A 78 -0.82 -5.38 -11.39
C GLU A 78 0.56 -6.04 -11.39
N ARG A 79 1.59 -5.34 -11.85
CA ARG A 79 2.97 -5.82 -11.77
C ARG A 79 3.61 -5.66 -10.40
N CYS A 80 3.01 -4.87 -9.51
CA CYS A 80 3.53 -4.77 -8.14
C CYS A 80 3.42 -6.14 -7.45
N ARG A 81 4.38 -6.42 -6.55
CA ARG A 81 4.51 -7.73 -5.90
C ARG A 81 3.84 -7.78 -4.55
N VAL A 82 3.65 -6.64 -3.93
CA VAL A 82 3.11 -6.51 -2.58
C VAL A 82 2.36 -5.19 -2.46
N LEU A 83 1.33 -5.18 -1.62
CA LEU A 83 0.57 -3.99 -1.28
C LEU A 83 0.83 -3.61 0.18
N LEU A 84 0.95 -2.33 0.45
CA LEU A 84 0.87 -1.78 1.80
C LEU A 84 -0.47 -1.07 1.93
N HIS A 85 -1.33 -1.62 2.77
CA HIS A 85 -2.65 -1.06 3.01
C HIS A 85 -2.62 -0.24 4.30
N LEU A 86 -2.70 1.07 4.17
CA LEU A 86 -2.73 2.00 5.30
C LEU A 86 -4.16 2.26 5.73
N VAL A 87 -4.41 2.12 7.02
CA VAL A 87 -5.70 2.44 7.65
C VAL A 87 -5.45 3.47 8.74
N ASP A 88 -6.17 4.58 8.68
CA ASP A 88 -6.06 5.67 9.65
C ASP A 88 -6.52 5.21 11.04
N ALA A 89 -5.60 5.15 11.99
CA ALA A 89 -5.90 4.72 13.36
C ALA A 89 -6.85 5.66 14.08
N THR A 90 -6.95 6.93 13.65
CA THR A 90 -7.86 7.92 14.26
C THR A 90 -9.32 7.71 13.84
N SER A 91 -9.56 6.89 12.83
CA SER A 91 -10.91 6.55 12.40
C SER A 91 -11.62 5.71 13.47
N GLU A 92 -12.89 5.96 13.67
CA GLU A 92 -13.72 5.15 14.56
C GLU A 92 -14.23 3.87 13.88
N THR A 93 -13.96 3.71 12.58
CA THR A 93 -14.45 2.61 11.74
C THR A 93 -13.31 1.93 10.97
N VAL A 94 -12.21 1.59 11.66
CA VAL A 94 -11.02 1.02 11.00
C VAL A 94 -11.32 -0.29 10.26
N ALA A 95 -12.17 -1.14 10.81
CA ALA A 95 -12.55 -2.39 10.18
C ALA A 95 -13.32 -2.16 8.88
N GLU A 96 -14.28 -1.23 8.88
CA GLU A 96 -15.05 -0.91 7.69
C GLU A 96 -14.20 -0.19 6.65
N ASP A 97 -13.34 0.72 7.08
CA ASP A 97 -12.39 1.42 6.19
C ASP A 97 -11.50 0.41 5.45
N TYR A 98 -11.02 -0.60 6.16
CA TYR A 98 -10.26 -1.69 5.56
C TYR A 98 -11.09 -2.45 4.53
N ARG A 99 -12.32 -2.82 4.87
CA ARG A 99 -13.20 -3.60 4.00
C ARG A 99 -13.61 -2.84 2.74
N VAL A 100 -13.84 -1.53 2.84
CA VAL A 100 -14.16 -0.68 1.68
C VAL A 100 -13.08 -0.78 0.63
N ILE A 101 -11.82 -0.61 1.02
CA ILE A 101 -10.69 -0.69 0.08
C ILE A 101 -10.52 -2.10 -0.48
N ARG A 102 -10.71 -3.14 0.33
CA ARG A 102 -10.65 -4.52 -0.15
C ARG A 102 -11.72 -4.81 -1.20
N ARG A 103 -12.94 -4.32 -1.00
CA ARG A 103 -14.01 -4.44 -1.98
C ARG A 103 -13.68 -3.70 -3.28
N GLU A 104 -13.17 -2.48 -3.18
CA GLU A 104 -12.76 -1.70 -4.36
C GLU A 104 -11.60 -2.35 -5.11
N LEU A 105 -10.59 -2.86 -4.42
CA LEU A 105 -9.50 -3.60 -5.03
C LEU A 105 -10.02 -4.80 -5.83
N LYS A 106 -10.90 -5.58 -5.23
CA LYS A 106 -11.45 -6.78 -5.86
C LYS A 106 -12.32 -6.44 -7.07
N ALA A 107 -13.15 -5.40 -6.96
CA ALA A 107 -14.00 -4.95 -8.04
C ALA A 107 -13.19 -4.35 -9.20
N TYR A 108 -12.09 -3.68 -8.87
CA TYR A 108 -11.23 -2.97 -9.80
C TYR A 108 -10.26 -3.92 -10.52
N SER A 109 -9.61 -4.79 -9.76
CA SER A 109 -8.68 -5.78 -10.28
C SER A 109 -8.66 -7.00 -9.35
N PRO A 110 -9.31 -8.11 -9.72
CA PRO A 110 -9.21 -9.35 -8.96
C PRO A 110 -7.78 -9.83 -8.79
N GLU A 111 -6.92 -9.63 -9.79
CA GLU A 111 -5.51 -9.99 -9.72
C GLU A 111 -4.78 -9.18 -8.65
N LEU A 112 -4.98 -7.86 -8.62
CA LEU A 112 -4.38 -6.99 -7.62
C LEU A 112 -4.81 -7.37 -6.21
N ALA A 113 -6.07 -7.76 -6.03
CA ALA A 113 -6.60 -8.20 -4.75
C ALA A 113 -5.99 -9.51 -4.23
N THR A 114 -5.33 -10.29 -5.08
CA THR A 114 -4.65 -11.53 -4.68
C THR A 114 -3.20 -11.32 -4.24
N LYS A 115 -2.65 -10.12 -4.44
CA LYS A 115 -1.27 -9.83 -4.07
C LYS A 115 -1.10 -9.93 -2.56
N LYS A 116 0.12 -10.24 -2.12
CA LYS A 116 0.48 -10.19 -0.70
C LYS A 116 0.20 -8.79 -0.18
N GLU A 117 -0.48 -8.71 0.95
CA GLU A 117 -0.85 -7.45 1.57
C GLU A 117 -0.24 -7.35 2.95
N ILE A 118 0.42 -6.23 3.21
CA ILE A 118 0.85 -5.82 4.54
C ILE A 118 -0.14 -4.75 4.99
N VAL A 119 -0.77 -4.94 6.14
CA VAL A 119 -1.75 -4.01 6.69
C VAL A 119 -1.10 -3.22 7.82
N ALA A 120 -1.29 -1.91 7.83
CA ALA A 120 -0.73 -1.04 8.85
C ALA A 120 -1.74 0.00 9.31
N LEU A 121 -1.79 0.23 10.63
CA LEU A 121 -2.42 1.40 11.20
C LEU A 121 -1.48 2.59 11.06
N SER A 122 -1.96 3.66 10.46
CA SER A 122 -1.21 4.92 10.33
C SER A 122 -1.66 5.92 11.41
N LYS A 123 -0.89 6.99 11.57
CA LYS A 123 -1.19 8.08 12.50
C LYS A 123 -1.30 7.62 13.96
N CYS A 124 -0.52 6.61 14.34
CA CYS A 124 -0.60 6.02 15.68
C CYS A 124 -0.14 6.97 16.78
N ASP A 125 0.64 7.99 16.45
CA ASP A 125 1.05 9.05 17.36
C ASP A 125 -0.12 9.91 17.88
N ALA A 126 -1.24 9.93 17.18
CA ALA A 126 -2.41 10.74 17.52
C ALA A 126 -3.32 10.10 18.59
N LEU A 127 -3.06 8.85 18.98
CA LEU A 127 -3.90 8.11 19.92
C LEU A 127 -3.16 7.76 21.20
N ASP A 128 -3.91 7.66 22.31
CA ASP A 128 -3.39 7.04 23.52
C ASP A 128 -3.26 5.52 23.35
N ASP A 129 -2.51 4.89 24.26
CA ASP A 129 -2.20 3.46 24.15
C ASP A 129 -3.45 2.58 24.21
N ALA A 130 -4.43 2.93 25.02
CA ALA A 130 -5.66 2.16 25.17
C ALA A 130 -6.51 2.20 23.89
N THR A 131 -6.69 3.38 23.32
CA THR A 131 -7.43 3.55 22.07
C THR A 131 -6.72 2.88 20.90
N LEU A 132 -5.40 3.01 20.85
CA LEU A 132 -4.59 2.35 19.80
C LEU A 132 -4.74 0.83 19.89
N ALA A 133 -4.72 0.26 21.08
CA ALA A 133 -4.92 -1.18 21.27
C ALA A 133 -6.29 -1.65 20.78
N GLU A 134 -7.34 -0.86 20.99
CA GLU A 134 -8.68 -1.15 20.48
C GLU A 134 -8.70 -1.17 18.93
N ARG A 135 -8.15 -0.13 18.32
CA ARG A 135 -8.07 -0.03 16.86
C ARG A 135 -7.26 -1.17 16.26
N PHE A 136 -6.17 -1.54 16.93
CA PHE A 136 -5.32 -2.65 16.50
C PHE A 136 -6.10 -3.98 16.47
N GLU A 137 -6.83 -4.30 17.53
CA GLU A 137 -7.62 -5.53 17.59
C GLU A 137 -8.76 -5.53 16.58
N GLU A 138 -9.45 -4.41 16.39
CA GLU A 138 -10.50 -4.28 15.37
C GLU A 138 -9.95 -4.55 13.97
N LEU A 139 -8.80 -3.97 13.63
CA LEU A 139 -8.19 -4.16 12.32
C LEU A 139 -7.64 -5.57 12.15
N LYS A 140 -7.01 -6.12 13.17
CA LYS A 140 -6.50 -7.49 13.17
C LYS A 140 -7.61 -8.50 12.87
N GLU A 141 -8.75 -8.34 13.49
CA GLU A 141 -9.91 -9.19 13.26
C GLU A 141 -10.44 -9.08 11.84
N ALA A 142 -10.58 -7.87 11.32
CA ALA A 142 -11.06 -7.62 9.97
C ALA A 142 -10.11 -8.14 8.90
N ALA A 143 -8.81 -7.91 9.07
CA ALA A 143 -7.79 -8.30 8.12
C ALA A 143 -7.35 -9.77 8.25
N ARG A 144 -7.63 -10.41 9.37
CA ARG A 144 -7.21 -11.77 9.71
C ARG A 144 -5.69 -11.94 9.67
N LYS A 145 -4.98 -10.89 10.02
CA LYS A 145 -3.53 -10.86 10.15
C LYS A 145 -3.13 -9.75 11.11
N LYS A 146 -1.95 -9.87 11.69
CA LYS A 146 -1.43 -8.87 12.61
C LYS A 146 -1.02 -7.62 11.85
N PRO A 147 -1.66 -6.47 12.06
CA PRO A 147 -1.25 -5.23 11.41
C PRO A 147 0.03 -4.67 12.04
N LEU A 148 0.76 -3.90 11.26
CA LEU A 148 1.82 -3.03 11.75
C LEU A 148 1.19 -1.75 12.30
N THR A 149 1.94 -1.06 13.17
CA THR A 149 1.57 0.26 13.65
C THR A 149 2.67 1.24 13.26
N LEU A 150 2.30 2.38 12.70
CA LEU A 150 3.28 3.37 12.28
C LEU A 150 2.78 4.80 12.40
N SER A 151 3.74 5.71 12.42
CA SER A 151 3.50 7.15 12.32
C SER A 151 4.54 7.74 11.36
N ALA A 152 4.08 8.27 10.23
CA ALA A 152 4.96 8.96 9.29
C ALA A 152 5.56 10.24 9.92
N VAL A 153 4.82 10.89 10.81
CA VAL A 153 5.25 12.14 11.47
C VAL A 153 6.38 11.88 12.47
N SER A 154 6.23 10.87 13.34
CA SER A 154 7.25 10.54 14.35
C SER A 154 8.33 9.59 13.82
N GLY A 155 8.08 8.89 12.74
CA GLY A 155 8.96 7.86 12.20
C GLY A 155 8.78 6.48 12.82
N GLN A 156 7.97 6.36 13.86
CA GLN A 156 7.77 5.09 14.55
C GLN A 156 7.16 4.04 13.63
N GLY A 157 7.75 2.84 13.60
CA GLY A 157 7.24 1.71 12.82
C GLY A 157 7.49 1.80 11.31
N VAL A 158 7.97 2.93 10.81
CA VAL A 158 8.18 3.14 9.37
C VAL A 158 9.23 2.19 8.81
N LYS A 159 10.37 2.03 9.48
CA LYS A 159 11.43 1.10 9.03
C LYS A 159 10.92 -0.35 8.98
N ASP A 160 10.15 -0.77 9.95
CA ASP A 160 9.58 -2.12 9.99
C ASP A 160 8.68 -2.37 8.77
N ALA A 161 7.88 -1.38 8.39
CA ALA A 161 7.05 -1.46 7.21
C ALA A 161 7.90 -1.56 5.92
N LEU A 162 8.95 -0.77 5.80
CA LEU A 162 9.85 -0.80 4.65
C LEU A 162 10.58 -2.14 4.53
N PHE A 163 11.08 -2.68 5.63
CA PHE A 163 11.74 -3.99 5.62
C PHE A 163 10.76 -5.12 5.31
N ALA A 164 9.53 -5.03 5.78
CA ALA A 164 8.50 -6.01 5.45
C ALA A 164 8.17 -6.00 3.94
N LEU A 165 8.08 -4.82 3.34
CA LEU A 165 7.89 -4.67 1.89
C LEU A 165 9.09 -5.23 1.11
N ALA A 166 10.30 -4.86 1.49
CA ALA A 166 11.52 -5.32 0.82
C ALA A 166 11.63 -6.85 0.87
N ARG A 167 11.31 -7.45 2.01
CA ARG A 167 11.33 -8.92 2.19
C ARG A 167 10.38 -9.61 1.22
N GLU A 168 9.17 -9.12 1.07
CA GLU A 168 8.19 -9.71 0.17
C GLU A 168 8.59 -9.54 -1.30
N ILE A 169 9.16 -8.40 -1.67
CA ILE A 169 9.68 -8.16 -3.02
C ILE A 169 10.80 -9.16 -3.35
N HIS A 170 11.75 -9.33 -2.44
CA HIS A 170 12.86 -10.28 -2.62
C HIS A 170 12.39 -11.73 -2.69
N ARG A 171 11.42 -12.10 -1.86
CA ARG A 171 10.86 -13.45 -1.87
C ARG A 171 10.25 -13.76 -3.23
N LYS A 172 9.50 -12.82 -3.83
CA LYS A 172 8.91 -12.98 -5.15
C LYS A 172 9.97 -13.08 -6.25
N ASP A 173 11.01 -12.26 -6.21
CA ASP A 173 12.13 -12.32 -7.15
C ASP A 173 12.80 -13.70 -7.13
N THR A 174 13.01 -14.26 -5.96
CA THR A 174 13.61 -15.60 -5.79
C THR A 174 12.70 -16.69 -6.38
N GLU A 175 11.41 -16.62 -6.16
CA GLU A 175 10.42 -17.57 -6.72
C GLU A 175 10.39 -17.51 -8.24
N GLU A 176 10.39 -16.32 -8.83
CA GLU A 176 10.41 -16.12 -10.28
C GLU A 176 11.69 -16.68 -10.90
N ASN A 177 12.85 -16.38 -10.31
CA ASN A 177 14.14 -16.89 -10.79
C ASN A 177 14.24 -18.42 -10.67
N ALA A 178 13.67 -19.03 -9.64
CA ALA A 178 13.63 -20.48 -9.49
C ALA A 178 12.73 -21.14 -10.53
N GLY A 179 11.63 -20.47 -10.94
CA GLY A 179 10.76 -20.93 -12.01
C GLY A 179 11.45 -20.96 -13.38
N ASP A 180 12.23 -19.93 -13.68
CA ASP A 180 12.95 -19.81 -14.96
C ASP A 180 14.08 -20.86 -15.13
N ILE A 181 14.59 -21.41 -14.05
CA ILE A 181 15.65 -22.43 -14.09
C ILE A 181 15.07 -23.84 -14.34
N SER A 182 13.75 -24.03 -14.14
CA SER A 182 13.10 -25.33 -14.27
C SER A 182 12.50 -25.59 -15.67
N GLU A 183 12.62 -24.66 -16.61
CA GLU A 183 12.26 -24.81 -18.03
C GLU A 183 13.52 -25.03 -18.89
#